data_5dc181a4ba6d0aaccd3a209c785baf6f
#
_entry.id   5dc181a4ba6d0aaccd3a209c785baf6f
#
_cell.length_a   1.000
_cell.length_b   1.000
_cell.length_c   1.000
_cell.angle_alpha   90.00
_cell.angle_beta   90.00
_cell.angle_gamma   90.00
#
_symmetry.space_group_name_H-M   'P 1'
#
loop_
_entity.id
_entity.type
_entity.pdbx_description
1 polymer ?
#
loop_
_entity_poly.entity_id
_entity_poly.type
_entity_poly.pdbx_seq_one_letter_code
_entity_poly.pdbx_strand_id
1 'polypeptide(L)'
;MDRRTFLTAVLAAGASFAATSPGPVPAPSAPALSRGAAWAPRALKGAAHGGDDALALRQIRSLNASWYYSWGSAYTVTTNPAFVPMVWSANALLHKDALGDVARQLPATRTQHLLAFNEPDHPDQAGMTVDEAIRLWPHLQSTGLRLGSPATVGVRSPWLDQFMTRARQANLRVDFMTMHSYTSPNPESFLAKVWYLHHRYGRPVWVTEFAVADWSATPARPSRYTTREIGYFMQVAVAGLRVMPFVERFAWKSREPGDPAMGPSALYQTNGQLTSLGRLYASL
;
A
#
# COMPACT_ATOMS: atom_id res chain seq x y z
N MET A 1 9.78 -17.50 12.54
CA MET A 1 9.49 -16.49 13.57
C MET A 1 7.97 -16.37 13.65
N ASP A 2 7.37 -16.63 14.82
CA ASP A 2 5.92 -16.56 14.92
C ASP A 2 5.42 -15.10 15.05
N ARG A 3 4.10 -14.91 14.92
CA ARG A 3 3.44 -13.59 14.93
C ARG A 3 3.72 -12.80 16.22
N ARG A 4 3.80 -13.48 17.40
CA ARG A 4 4.01 -12.82 18.69
C ARG A 4 5.43 -12.29 18.81
N THR A 5 6.41 -13.08 18.43
CA THR A 5 7.84 -12.72 18.46
C THR A 5 8.13 -11.55 17.51
N PHE A 6 7.48 -11.52 16.33
CA PHE A 6 7.64 -10.44 15.37
C PHE A 6 7.08 -9.10 15.88
N LEU A 7 5.86 -9.09 16.42
CA LEU A 7 5.22 -7.88 16.95
C LEU A 7 6.01 -7.30 18.14
N THR A 8 6.56 -8.14 18.99
CA THR A 8 7.40 -7.73 20.12
C THR A 8 8.70 -7.07 19.63
N ALA A 9 9.33 -7.58 18.58
CA ALA A 9 10.54 -7.01 18.00
C ALA A 9 10.31 -5.62 17.36
N VAL A 10 9.16 -5.40 16.73
CA VAL A 10 8.79 -4.10 16.13
C VAL A 10 8.56 -3.03 17.20
N LEU A 11 7.95 -3.40 18.32
CA LEU A 11 7.72 -2.49 19.46
C LEU A 11 9.02 -2.13 20.20
N ALA A 12 9.98 -3.05 20.28
CA ALA A 12 11.27 -2.81 20.93
C ALA A 12 12.18 -1.84 20.16
N ALA A 13 12.02 -1.73 18.85
CA ALA A 13 12.81 -0.82 18.00
C ALA A 13 12.39 0.66 18.12
N GLY A 14 11.23 0.95 18.75
CA GLY A 14 10.71 2.32 18.91
C GLY A 14 10.95 2.97 20.28
N ALA A 15 11.51 2.28 21.26
CA ALA A 15 11.63 2.76 22.63
C ALA A 15 13.07 2.78 23.14
N SER A 16 13.89 3.72 22.67
CA SER A 16 15.16 4.07 23.31
C SER A 16 14.98 5.32 24.17
N PHE A 17 14.57 5.17 25.42
CA PHE A 17 14.80 6.14 26.48
C PHE A 17 15.66 5.50 27.58
N ALA A 18 16.74 6.21 27.94
CA ALA A 18 17.75 5.79 28.88
C ALA A 18 17.20 5.58 30.30
N ALA A 19 17.51 4.45 30.89
CA ALA A 19 17.45 4.25 32.35
C ALA A 19 18.68 3.43 32.78
N THR A 20 19.24 3.85 33.88
CA THR A 20 20.49 3.45 34.53
C THR A 20 20.53 1.97 34.93
N SER A 21 21.71 1.37 34.85
CA SER A 21 22.06 -0.04 35.00
C SER A 21 22.01 -0.58 36.44
N PRO A 22 21.76 -1.88 36.60
CA PRO A 22 22.49 -2.73 37.55
C PRO A 22 23.30 -3.82 36.81
N GLY A 23 24.37 -4.24 37.45
CA GLY A 23 25.49 -4.99 36.96
C GLY A 23 25.28 -6.38 36.29
N PRO A 24 26.35 -7.03 35.81
CA PRO A 24 26.31 -8.02 34.74
C PRO A 24 25.87 -9.42 35.22
N VAL A 25 24.86 -9.95 34.54
CA VAL A 25 24.54 -11.39 34.54
C VAL A 25 25.12 -11.98 33.25
N PRO A 26 25.81 -13.14 33.26
CA PRO A 26 26.39 -13.70 32.04
C PRO A 26 25.32 -14.11 31.06
N ALA A 27 25.42 -13.57 29.83
CA ALA A 27 24.51 -13.86 28.74
C ALA A 27 24.72 -15.28 28.19
N PRO A 28 23.64 -16.02 27.85
CA PRO A 28 23.77 -17.21 27.05
C PRO A 28 24.29 -16.87 25.66
N SER A 29 25.26 -17.64 25.17
CA SER A 29 25.86 -17.49 23.85
C SER A 29 24.80 -17.52 22.76
N ALA A 30 24.65 -16.43 22.03
CA ALA A 30 23.78 -16.34 20.87
C ALA A 30 24.27 -17.29 19.75
N PRO A 31 23.37 -18.04 19.09
CA PRO A 31 23.76 -18.83 17.94
C PRO A 31 24.29 -17.90 16.83
N ALA A 32 25.41 -18.29 16.24
CA ALA A 32 26.05 -17.55 15.15
C ALA A 32 25.04 -17.34 14.01
N LEU A 33 24.70 -16.08 13.73
CA LEU A 33 23.91 -15.72 12.56
C LEU A 33 24.74 -16.06 11.31
N SER A 34 24.26 -17.00 10.51
CA SER A 34 24.86 -17.35 9.23
C SER A 34 24.98 -16.08 8.36
N ARG A 35 26.20 -15.73 7.97
CA ARG A 35 26.48 -14.70 6.96
C ARG A 35 25.96 -15.21 5.62
N GLY A 36 24.79 -14.70 5.17
CA GLY A 36 24.23 -15.13 3.88
C GLY A 36 22.83 -14.65 3.54
N ALA A 37 22.12 -13.95 4.41
CA ALA A 37 20.89 -13.30 4.01
C ALA A 37 21.24 -12.02 3.22
N ALA A 38 21.16 -12.08 1.89
CA ALA A 38 21.11 -10.87 1.07
C ALA A 38 20.01 -9.99 1.66
N TRP A 39 20.34 -8.73 2.00
CA TRP A 39 19.36 -7.76 2.50
C TRP A 39 18.23 -7.68 1.49
N ALA A 40 17.03 -8.11 1.89
CA ALA A 40 15.85 -7.85 1.09
C ALA A 40 15.74 -6.33 0.84
N PRO A 41 15.46 -5.90 -0.40
CA PRO A 41 15.37 -4.47 -0.68
C PRO A 41 14.31 -3.87 0.24
N ARG A 42 14.65 -2.75 0.87
CA ARG A 42 13.76 -2.03 1.79
C ARG A 42 12.50 -1.62 1.04
N ALA A 43 11.32 -1.84 1.64
CA ALA A 43 10.04 -1.48 1.03
C ALA A 43 10.02 -0.03 0.54
N LEU A 44 9.63 0.17 -0.72
CA LEU A 44 9.61 1.48 -1.36
C LEU A 44 8.41 2.30 -0.92
N LYS A 45 8.66 3.51 -0.42
CA LYS A 45 7.64 4.49 -0.07
C LYS A 45 7.05 5.12 -1.33
N GLY A 46 5.74 5.18 -1.42
CA GLY A 46 5.00 5.74 -2.55
C GLY A 46 3.86 6.64 -2.14
N ALA A 47 3.07 7.04 -3.13
CA ALA A 47 1.86 7.81 -2.97
C ALA A 47 0.71 7.26 -3.84
N ALA A 48 -0.47 7.11 -3.24
CA ALA A 48 -1.73 6.95 -3.96
C ALA A 48 -2.32 8.36 -4.14
N HIS A 49 -2.15 8.96 -5.32
CA HIS A 49 -2.42 10.37 -5.55
C HIS A 49 -3.21 10.58 -6.83
N GLY A 50 -4.42 11.17 -6.71
CA GLY A 50 -5.20 11.61 -7.86
C GLY A 50 -4.58 12.84 -8.51
N GLY A 51 -4.79 12.95 -9.82
CA GLY A 51 -4.23 14.03 -10.63
C GLY A 51 -2.96 13.63 -11.35
N ASP A 52 -2.80 14.20 -12.50
CA ASP A 52 -1.75 13.91 -13.48
C ASP A 52 -1.07 15.20 -13.97
N ASP A 53 -1.34 16.32 -13.30
CA ASP A 53 -0.81 17.65 -13.65
C ASP A 53 0.51 17.97 -12.92
N ALA A 54 1.05 19.13 -13.22
CA ALA A 54 2.29 19.61 -12.63
C ALA A 54 2.17 19.85 -11.11
N LEU A 55 0.96 20.14 -10.58
CA LEU A 55 0.73 20.31 -9.16
C LEU A 55 0.80 18.95 -8.45
N ALA A 56 0.08 17.95 -8.97
CA ALA A 56 0.10 16.58 -8.45
C ALA A 56 1.54 16.04 -8.35
N LEU A 57 2.33 16.24 -9.41
CA LEU A 57 3.73 15.82 -9.42
C LEU A 57 4.58 16.54 -8.36
N ARG A 58 4.42 17.85 -8.19
CA ARG A 58 5.13 18.58 -7.12
C ARG A 58 4.74 18.06 -5.74
N GLN A 59 3.46 17.77 -5.54
CA GLN A 59 2.96 17.18 -4.29
C GLN A 59 3.59 15.82 -4.04
N ILE A 60 3.55 14.90 -5.01
CA ILE A 60 4.14 13.56 -4.87
C ILE A 60 5.66 13.64 -4.57
N ARG A 61 6.37 14.52 -5.27
CA ARG A 61 7.81 14.75 -5.03
C ARG A 61 8.09 15.29 -3.64
N SER A 62 7.24 16.18 -3.11
CA SER A 62 7.40 16.74 -1.77
C SER A 62 7.30 15.69 -0.65
N LEU A 63 6.72 14.52 -0.94
CA LEU A 63 6.68 13.38 -0.01
C LEU A 63 7.94 12.51 -0.03
N ASN A 64 8.92 12.81 -0.89
CA ASN A 64 10.06 11.92 -1.14
C ASN A 64 9.60 10.49 -1.52
N ALA A 65 8.52 10.40 -2.31
CA ALA A 65 7.99 9.14 -2.80
C ALA A 65 8.86 8.62 -3.94
N SER A 66 9.16 7.31 -3.93
CA SER A 66 9.92 6.64 -4.99
C SER A 66 9.03 6.19 -6.14
N TRP A 67 7.74 6.01 -5.88
CA TRP A 67 6.75 5.57 -6.83
C TRP A 67 5.37 6.16 -6.52
N TYR A 68 4.49 6.12 -7.49
CA TYR A 68 3.09 6.52 -7.32
C TYR A 68 2.18 5.82 -8.32
N TYR A 69 0.88 5.88 -8.07
CA TYR A 69 -0.17 5.56 -9.01
C TYR A 69 -1.35 6.52 -8.82
N SER A 70 -2.19 6.63 -9.84
CA SER A 70 -3.28 7.61 -9.90
C SER A 70 -4.63 6.98 -10.24
N TRP A 71 -4.77 5.68 -10.02
CA TRP A 71 -5.94 4.86 -10.42
C TRP A 71 -6.14 4.77 -11.93
N GLY A 72 -5.31 5.39 -12.73
CA GLY A 72 -5.35 5.41 -14.19
C GLY A 72 -4.31 4.50 -14.83
N SER A 73 -4.54 4.21 -16.11
CA SER A 73 -3.62 3.46 -16.97
C SER A 73 -2.52 4.34 -17.56
N ALA A 74 -2.72 5.67 -17.56
CA ALA A 74 -1.84 6.65 -18.16
C ALA A 74 -1.31 7.67 -17.14
N TYR A 75 -0.16 8.25 -17.45
CA TYR A 75 0.39 9.42 -16.79
C TYR A 75 0.68 10.51 -17.82
N THR A 76 0.70 11.77 -17.42
CA THR A 76 0.94 12.88 -18.36
C THR A 76 2.26 13.61 -18.14
N VAL A 77 2.99 13.39 -17.02
CA VAL A 77 4.03 14.35 -16.62
C VAL A 77 5.45 13.81 -16.51
N THR A 78 5.74 12.64 -15.96
CA THR A 78 7.13 12.17 -15.77
C THR A 78 7.24 10.78 -15.11
N THR A 79 8.43 10.20 -15.25
CA THR A 79 8.80 8.88 -14.73
C THR A 79 9.54 8.93 -13.37
N ASN A 80 9.74 10.13 -12.79
CA ASN A 80 10.41 10.29 -11.50
C ASN A 80 9.58 11.20 -10.59
N PRO A 81 8.92 10.64 -9.55
CA PRO A 81 8.93 9.24 -9.11
C PRO A 81 8.31 8.26 -10.13
N ALA A 82 8.62 6.97 -9.99
CA ALA A 82 8.18 5.95 -10.94
C ALA A 82 6.65 5.78 -10.93
N PHE A 83 6.03 5.91 -12.09
CA PHE A 83 4.60 5.66 -12.27
C PHE A 83 4.31 4.16 -12.37
N VAL A 84 3.24 3.71 -11.72
CA VAL A 84 2.71 2.36 -11.86
C VAL A 84 1.28 2.44 -12.38
N PRO A 85 1.01 1.98 -13.61
CA PRO A 85 -0.32 2.01 -14.18
C PRO A 85 -1.28 1.06 -13.46
N MET A 86 -2.58 1.39 -13.54
CA MET A 86 -3.66 0.56 -13.03
C MET A 86 -4.74 0.36 -14.10
N VAL A 87 -5.20 -0.88 -14.25
CA VAL A 87 -6.46 -1.18 -14.92
C VAL A 87 -7.54 -1.25 -13.85
N TRP A 88 -8.26 -0.15 -13.67
CA TRP A 88 -9.16 0.07 -12.53
C TRP A 88 -10.36 -0.89 -12.48
N SER A 89 -10.95 -1.22 -13.66
CA SER A 89 -12.16 -2.05 -13.75
C SER A 89 -12.26 -2.74 -15.12
N ALA A 90 -13.28 -3.60 -15.28
CA ALA A 90 -13.67 -4.13 -16.58
C ALA A 90 -13.95 -3.04 -17.62
N ASN A 91 -14.62 -1.96 -17.22
CA ASN A 91 -14.90 -0.84 -18.12
C ASN A 91 -13.62 -0.16 -18.61
N ALA A 92 -12.62 0.01 -17.73
CA ALA A 92 -11.32 0.57 -18.12
C ALA A 92 -10.61 -0.31 -19.15
N LEU A 93 -10.70 -1.63 -18.98
CA LEU A 93 -10.09 -2.61 -19.86
C LEU A 93 -10.79 -2.68 -21.23
N LEU A 94 -12.12 -2.76 -21.21
CA LEU A 94 -12.90 -3.08 -22.41
C LEU A 94 -13.29 -1.83 -23.26
N HIS A 95 -13.39 -0.66 -22.61
CA HIS A 95 -13.98 0.52 -23.24
C HIS A 95 -13.10 1.79 -23.19
N LYS A 96 -11.98 1.78 -22.42
CA LYS A 96 -11.11 2.95 -22.26
C LYS A 96 -9.67 2.72 -22.75
N ASP A 97 -9.44 1.66 -23.49
CA ASP A 97 -8.11 1.31 -24.06
C ASP A 97 -6.96 1.32 -23.01
N ALA A 98 -7.25 0.90 -21.78
CA ALA A 98 -6.28 0.97 -20.70
C ALA A 98 -4.98 0.21 -20.99
N LEU A 99 -5.04 -0.92 -21.69
CA LEU A 99 -3.83 -1.67 -22.08
C LEU A 99 -3.07 -0.98 -23.22
N GLY A 100 -3.75 -0.32 -24.14
CA GLY A 100 -3.12 0.52 -25.15
C GLY A 100 -2.36 1.69 -24.50
N ASP A 101 -2.93 2.33 -23.48
CA ASP A 101 -2.24 3.36 -22.69
C ASP A 101 -0.96 2.81 -22.06
N VAL A 102 -1.05 1.65 -21.39
CA VAL A 102 0.10 0.99 -20.78
C VAL A 102 1.18 0.74 -21.84
N ALA A 103 0.80 0.13 -22.98
CA ALA A 103 1.74 -0.21 -24.05
C ALA A 103 2.44 1.05 -24.63
N ARG A 104 1.69 2.12 -24.89
CA ARG A 104 2.24 3.38 -25.42
C ARG A 104 3.25 4.03 -24.49
N GLN A 105 3.09 3.86 -23.18
CA GLN A 105 3.93 4.50 -22.16
C GLN A 105 5.12 3.65 -21.72
N LEU A 106 5.14 2.36 -22.01
CA LEU A 106 6.23 1.47 -21.59
C LEU A 106 7.63 1.98 -21.96
N PRO A 107 7.88 2.51 -23.19
CA PRO A 107 9.21 3.01 -23.55
C PRO A 107 9.70 4.16 -22.65
N ALA A 108 8.78 5.00 -22.19
CA ALA A 108 9.09 6.15 -21.34
C ALA A 108 9.09 5.78 -19.85
N THR A 109 8.06 5.08 -19.37
CA THR A 109 7.92 4.74 -17.95
C THR A 109 8.87 3.64 -17.50
N ARG A 110 9.20 2.73 -18.41
CA ARG A 110 9.96 1.50 -18.11
C ARG A 110 9.36 0.73 -16.93
N THR A 111 8.06 0.88 -16.68
CA THR A 111 7.39 0.19 -15.60
C THR A 111 7.43 -1.31 -15.81
N GLN A 112 7.59 -2.05 -14.74
CA GLN A 112 7.60 -3.51 -14.74
C GLN A 112 6.36 -4.09 -14.04
N HIS A 113 5.43 -3.24 -13.62
CA HIS A 113 4.32 -3.61 -12.77
C HIS A 113 3.02 -3.03 -13.30
N LEU A 114 1.93 -3.77 -13.09
CA LEU A 114 0.58 -3.35 -13.38
C LEU A 114 -0.32 -3.64 -12.19
N LEU A 115 -1.02 -2.63 -11.68
CA LEU A 115 -2.08 -2.81 -10.70
C LEU A 115 -3.38 -3.18 -11.41
N ALA A 116 -4.19 -4.04 -10.78
CA ALA A 116 -5.43 -4.52 -11.36
C ALA A 116 -6.61 -4.30 -10.42
N PHE A 117 -7.76 -4.08 -11.00
CA PHE A 117 -9.11 -4.00 -10.43
C PHE A 117 -9.20 -3.45 -9.00
N ASN A 118 -9.67 -2.22 -8.91
CA ASN A 118 -9.78 -1.48 -7.65
C ASN A 118 -11.06 -1.87 -6.90
N GLU A 119 -10.92 -2.45 -5.73
CA GLU A 119 -12.01 -2.84 -4.83
C GLU A 119 -13.20 -3.50 -5.57
N PRO A 120 -12.94 -4.59 -6.32
CA PRO A 120 -13.97 -5.22 -7.15
C PRO A 120 -15.11 -5.83 -6.32
N ASP A 121 -14.88 -6.04 -5.02
CA ASP A 121 -15.89 -6.51 -4.06
C ASP A 121 -16.82 -5.38 -3.54
N HIS A 122 -16.64 -4.14 -4.00
CA HIS A 122 -17.47 -3.00 -3.64
C HIS A 122 -18.27 -2.47 -4.86
N PRO A 123 -19.61 -2.36 -4.77
CA PRO A 123 -20.45 -1.99 -5.92
C PRO A 123 -20.17 -0.58 -6.45
N ASP A 124 -19.78 0.36 -5.57
CA ASP A 124 -19.46 1.75 -5.95
C ASP A 124 -18.00 1.93 -6.41
N GLN A 125 -17.23 0.84 -6.49
CA GLN A 125 -15.87 0.80 -6.98
C GLN A 125 -15.84 0.03 -8.32
N ALA A 126 -14.86 -0.83 -8.55
CA ALA A 126 -14.85 -1.60 -9.81
C ALA A 126 -16.07 -2.52 -9.97
N GLY A 127 -16.70 -2.96 -8.88
CA GLY A 127 -17.99 -3.65 -8.88
C GLY A 127 -18.01 -4.88 -9.79
N MET A 128 -17.03 -5.78 -9.65
CA MET A 128 -16.83 -6.92 -10.56
C MET A 128 -17.14 -8.24 -9.87
N THR A 129 -17.73 -9.17 -10.60
CA THR A 129 -17.79 -10.57 -10.16
C THR A 129 -16.43 -11.23 -10.29
N VAL A 130 -16.19 -12.30 -9.50
CA VAL A 130 -14.99 -13.12 -9.64
C VAL A 130 -14.90 -13.75 -11.03
N ASP A 131 -16.04 -14.19 -11.59
CA ASP A 131 -16.12 -14.75 -12.95
C ASP A 131 -15.61 -13.79 -14.01
N GLU A 132 -16.05 -12.55 -13.92
CA GLU A 132 -15.61 -11.49 -14.82
C GLU A 132 -14.14 -11.19 -14.69
N ALA A 133 -13.63 -11.06 -13.46
CA ALA A 133 -12.22 -10.83 -13.21
C ALA A 133 -11.33 -11.96 -13.75
N ILE A 134 -11.70 -13.22 -13.53
CA ILE A 134 -10.98 -14.40 -14.06
C ILE A 134 -11.01 -14.43 -15.59
N ARG A 135 -12.16 -14.15 -16.21
CA ARG A 135 -12.30 -14.11 -17.68
C ARG A 135 -11.42 -13.02 -18.31
N LEU A 136 -11.28 -11.87 -17.65
CA LEU A 136 -10.53 -10.73 -18.16
C LEU A 136 -9.03 -10.79 -17.81
N TRP A 137 -8.62 -11.59 -16.84
CA TRP A 137 -7.23 -11.65 -16.36
C TRP A 137 -6.19 -11.95 -17.43
N PRO A 138 -6.43 -12.84 -18.41
CA PRO A 138 -5.47 -13.09 -19.50
C PRO A 138 -5.08 -11.85 -20.30
N HIS A 139 -5.97 -10.87 -20.45
CA HIS A 139 -5.65 -9.60 -21.11
C HIS A 139 -4.59 -8.79 -20.33
N LEU A 140 -4.63 -8.81 -18.99
CA LEU A 140 -3.60 -8.17 -18.19
C LEU A 140 -2.27 -8.93 -18.29
N GLN A 141 -2.32 -10.27 -18.31
CA GLN A 141 -1.13 -11.11 -18.47
C GLN A 141 -0.40 -10.87 -19.79
N SER A 142 -1.13 -10.56 -20.86
CA SER A 142 -0.53 -10.30 -22.20
C SER A 142 0.40 -9.10 -22.22
N THR A 143 0.34 -8.20 -21.24
CA THR A 143 1.30 -7.09 -21.09
C THR A 143 2.72 -7.55 -20.75
N GLY A 144 2.90 -8.76 -20.24
CA GLY A 144 4.18 -9.26 -19.74
C GLY A 144 4.62 -8.65 -18.39
N LEU A 145 3.91 -7.65 -17.87
CA LEU A 145 4.23 -6.97 -16.60
C LEU A 145 3.95 -7.88 -15.40
N ARG A 146 4.62 -7.62 -14.26
CA ARG A 146 4.26 -8.23 -12.98
C ARG A 146 2.88 -7.69 -12.55
N LEU A 147 1.98 -8.61 -12.22
CA LEU A 147 0.58 -8.27 -11.91
C LEU A 147 0.32 -8.30 -10.40
N GLY A 148 -0.20 -7.18 -9.88
CA GLY A 148 -0.81 -7.14 -8.56
C GLY A 148 -2.16 -7.84 -8.54
N SER A 149 -2.51 -8.52 -7.45
CA SER A 149 -3.89 -9.01 -7.26
C SER A 149 -4.89 -7.85 -7.34
N PRO A 150 -6.17 -8.09 -7.57
CA PRO A 150 -7.17 -7.10 -7.22
C PRO A 150 -7.04 -6.68 -5.75
N ALA A 151 -7.15 -5.37 -5.46
CA ALA A 151 -7.18 -4.84 -4.10
C ALA A 151 -8.63 -4.80 -3.62
N THR A 152 -8.99 -5.66 -2.69
CA THR A 152 -10.34 -5.68 -2.07
C THR A 152 -10.42 -4.70 -0.91
N VAL A 153 -11.65 -4.30 -0.53
CA VAL A 153 -11.91 -3.41 0.63
C VAL A 153 -11.29 -3.96 1.92
N GLY A 154 -11.28 -5.28 2.06
CA GLY A 154 -10.69 -5.95 3.21
C GLY A 154 -9.85 -7.16 2.83
N VAL A 155 -8.72 -7.37 3.51
CA VAL A 155 -7.79 -8.47 3.23
C VAL A 155 -8.35 -9.88 3.47
N ARG A 156 -9.52 -9.98 4.12
CA ARG A 156 -10.24 -11.24 4.36
C ARG A 156 -11.50 -11.36 3.51
N SER A 157 -11.57 -10.62 2.40
CA SER A 157 -12.71 -10.67 1.51
C SER A 157 -12.90 -12.08 0.92
N PRO A 158 -14.12 -12.66 1.00
CA PRO A 158 -14.44 -13.91 0.31
C PRO A 158 -14.23 -13.81 -1.21
N TRP A 159 -14.43 -12.63 -1.77
CA TRP A 159 -14.16 -12.35 -3.18
C TRP A 159 -12.70 -12.62 -3.55
N LEU A 160 -11.76 -12.12 -2.73
CA LEU A 160 -10.32 -12.32 -2.94
C LEU A 160 -9.91 -13.79 -2.80
N ASP A 161 -10.45 -14.49 -1.81
CA ASP A 161 -10.18 -15.93 -1.62
C ASP A 161 -10.68 -16.74 -2.83
N GLN A 162 -11.86 -16.44 -3.35
CA GLN A 162 -12.41 -17.09 -4.55
C GLN A 162 -11.57 -16.77 -5.79
N PHE A 163 -11.23 -15.48 -5.99
CA PHE A 163 -10.38 -15.06 -7.11
C PHE A 163 -9.04 -15.78 -7.10
N MET A 164 -8.32 -15.78 -5.99
CA MET A 164 -6.99 -16.39 -5.88
C MET A 164 -7.05 -17.92 -6.05
N THR A 165 -8.12 -18.56 -5.58
CA THR A 165 -8.35 -20.00 -5.76
C THR A 165 -8.55 -20.33 -7.23
N ARG A 166 -9.42 -19.59 -7.92
CA ARG A 166 -9.74 -19.82 -9.33
C ARG A 166 -8.59 -19.41 -10.25
N ALA A 167 -7.88 -18.35 -9.95
CA ALA A 167 -6.67 -17.95 -10.68
C ALA A 167 -5.63 -19.08 -10.66
N ARG A 168 -5.40 -19.70 -9.49
CA ARG A 168 -4.51 -20.86 -9.37
C ARG A 168 -5.00 -22.07 -10.18
N GLN A 169 -6.29 -22.39 -10.13
CA GLN A 169 -6.89 -23.49 -10.89
C GLN A 169 -6.78 -23.31 -12.41
N ALA A 170 -6.88 -22.05 -12.86
CA ALA A 170 -6.75 -21.67 -14.27
C ALA A 170 -5.30 -21.34 -14.69
N ASN A 171 -4.29 -21.59 -13.83
CA ASN A 171 -2.89 -21.23 -14.07
C ASN A 171 -2.67 -19.76 -14.42
N LEU A 172 -3.49 -18.86 -13.88
CA LEU A 172 -3.33 -17.44 -14.07
C LEU A 172 -2.27 -16.89 -13.11
N ARG A 173 -1.38 -16.05 -13.65
CA ARG A 173 -0.28 -15.48 -12.90
C ARG A 173 -0.76 -14.26 -12.07
N VAL A 174 -0.47 -14.27 -10.77
CA VAL A 174 -0.60 -13.14 -9.84
C VAL A 174 0.73 -13.03 -9.13
N ASP A 175 1.48 -11.96 -9.30
CA ASP A 175 2.89 -11.90 -8.88
C ASP A 175 3.07 -11.34 -7.48
N PHE A 176 2.18 -10.44 -7.05
CA PHE A 176 2.17 -9.86 -5.70
C PHE A 176 0.74 -9.57 -5.25
N MET A 177 0.53 -9.54 -3.95
CA MET A 177 -0.76 -9.15 -3.37
C MET A 177 -0.81 -7.65 -3.18
N THR A 178 -1.94 -7.06 -3.49
CA THR A 178 -2.25 -5.65 -3.19
C THR A 178 -3.27 -5.57 -2.06
N MET A 179 -3.21 -4.51 -1.25
CA MET A 179 -4.20 -4.29 -0.20
C MET A 179 -4.50 -2.82 0.04
N HIS A 180 -5.75 -2.58 0.41
CA HIS A 180 -6.20 -1.32 1.00
C HIS A 180 -6.45 -1.51 2.49
N SER A 181 -6.20 -0.47 3.29
CA SER A 181 -6.50 -0.50 4.71
C SER A 181 -6.78 0.90 5.26
N TYR A 182 -8.04 1.17 5.45
CA TYR A 182 -8.55 2.37 6.10
C TYR A 182 -9.12 1.98 7.45
N THR A 183 -8.42 2.32 8.53
CA THR A 183 -8.70 1.74 9.85
C THR A 183 -8.48 2.76 10.97
N SER A 184 -8.82 2.36 12.21
CA SER A 184 -8.41 3.09 13.42
C SER A 184 -6.88 3.18 13.51
N PRO A 185 -6.32 4.13 14.30
CA PRO A 185 -4.87 4.31 14.46
C PRO A 185 -4.21 3.22 15.32
N ASN A 186 -4.44 1.95 14.95
CA ASN A 186 -3.86 0.78 15.61
C ASN A 186 -2.84 0.11 14.67
N PRO A 187 -1.53 0.38 14.84
CA PRO A 187 -0.50 -0.15 13.96
C PRO A 187 -0.34 -1.67 14.06
N GLU A 188 -0.59 -2.28 15.22
CA GLU A 188 -0.50 -3.74 15.38
C GLU A 188 -1.55 -4.45 14.54
N SER A 189 -2.80 -3.97 14.60
CA SER A 189 -3.89 -4.49 13.79
C SER A 189 -3.61 -4.34 12.30
N PHE A 190 -3.06 -3.19 11.89
CA PHE A 190 -2.67 -2.94 10.50
C PHE A 190 -1.57 -3.90 10.03
N LEU A 191 -0.47 -4.00 10.77
CA LEU A 191 0.66 -4.88 10.41
C LEU A 191 0.25 -6.36 10.44
N ALA A 192 -0.68 -6.74 11.31
CA ALA A 192 -1.25 -8.09 11.31
C ALA A 192 -2.02 -8.41 10.02
N LYS A 193 -2.69 -7.43 9.39
CA LYS A 193 -3.35 -7.62 8.08
C LYS A 193 -2.32 -7.84 6.97
N VAL A 194 -1.23 -7.07 6.96
CA VAL A 194 -0.13 -7.22 5.99
C VAL A 194 0.51 -8.61 6.11
N TRP A 195 0.81 -9.03 7.34
CA TRP A 195 1.35 -10.36 7.64
C TRP A 195 0.39 -11.47 7.18
N TYR A 196 -0.92 -11.34 7.50
CA TYR A 196 -1.94 -12.29 7.10
C TYR A 196 -1.97 -12.49 5.57
N LEU A 197 -1.95 -11.40 4.80
CA LEU A 197 -2.04 -11.45 3.36
C LEU A 197 -0.87 -12.23 2.75
N HIS A 198 0.36 -11.96 3.20
CA HIS A 198 1.54 -12.70 2.78
C HIS A 198 1.43 -14.20 3.10
N HIS A 199 1.10 -14.53 4.35
CA HIS A 199 1.05 -15.94 4.79
C HIS A 199 -0.10 -16.71 4.16
N ARG A 200 -1.20 -16.04 3.85
CA ARG A 200 -2.37 -16.68 3.20
C ARG A 200 -2.08 -17.07 1.75
N TYR A 201 -1.35 -16.24 1.02
CA TYR A 201 -1.17 -16.40 -0.43
C TYR A 201 0.27 -16.69 -0.87
N GLY A 202 1.25 -16.60 0.02
CA GLY A 202 2.66 -16.90 -0.25
C GLY A 202 3.31 -15.96 -1.27
N ARG A 203 2.89 -14.70 -1.33
CA ARG A 203 3.37 -13.72 -2.32
C ARG A 203 3.88 -12.46 -1.65
N PRO A 204 4.76 -11.68 -2.32
CA PRO A 204 5.09 -10.34 -1.88
C PRO A 204 3.84 -9.47 -1.71
N VAL A 205 3.91 -8.45 -0.87
CA VAL A 205 2.77 -7.57 -0.56
C VAL A 205 3.11 -6.12 -0.93
N TRP A 206 2.18 -5.47 -1.61
CA TRP A 206 2.11 -4.02 -1.78
C TRP A 206 0.92 -3.47 -1.02
N VAL A 207 1.17 -2.56 -0.11
CA VAL A 207 0.12 -1.78 0.56
C VAL A 207 -0.15 -0.56 -0.33
N THR A 208 -1.05 -0.71 -1.29
CA THR A 208 -1.32 0.32 -2.29
C THR A 208 -2.08 1.50 -1.73
N GLU A 209 -2.89 1.28 -0.69
CA GLU A 209 -3.55 2.36 0.03
C GLU A 209 -3.61 2.06 1.53
N PHE A 210 -3.14 2.99 2.33
CA PHE A 210 -3.43 2.95 3.76
C PHE A 210 -3.54 4.36 4.35
N ALA A 211 -4.44 4.52 5.30
CA ALA A 211 -4.59 5.70 6.12
C ALA A 211 -5.43 5.39 7.35
N VAL A 212 -5.49 6.34 8.29
CA VAL A 212 -6.47 6.29 9.37
C VAL A 212 -7.77 6.93 8.89
N ALA A 213 -8.89 6.23 9.11
CA ALA A 213 -10.21 6.70 8.79
C ALA A 213 -11.19 6.43 9.93
N ASP A 214 -12.08 7.37 10.20
CA ASP A 214 -13.21 7.19 11.09
C ASP A 214 -14.50 7.12 10.27
N TRP A 215 -14.91 5.92 9.88
CA TRP A 215 -16.08 5.71 9.05
C TRP A 215 -17.42 6.01 9.78
N SER A 216 -17.38 6.32 11.09
CA SER A 216 -18.54 6.83 11.81
C SER A 216 -18.66 8.36 11.76
N ALA A 217 -17.67 9.04 11.19
CA ALA A 217 -17.64 10.49 11.10
C ALA A 217 -18.67 11.02 10.09
N THR A 218 -19.17 12.20 10.37
CA THR A 218 -20.08 12.97 9.50
C THR A 218 -19.61 14.41 9.46
N PRO A 219 -20.10 15.26 8.54
CA PRO A 219 -19.77 16.69 8.56
C PRO A 219 -20.05 17.39 9.91
N ALA A 220 -21.11 16.95 10.62
CA ALA A 220 -21.46 17.48 11.94
C ALA A 220 -20.63 16.87 13.10
N ARG A 221 -20.03 15.72 12.88
CA ARG A 221 -19.17 15.02 13.83
C ARG A 221 -17.96 14.46 13.08
N PRO A 222 -16.95 15.29 12.80
CA PRO A 222 -15.75 14.83 12.08
C PRO A 222 -14.98 13.79 12.88
N SER A 223 -13.99 13.20 12.26
CA SER A 223 -13.16 12.13 12.81
C SER A 223 -12.71 12.41 14.24
N ARG A 224 -12.91 11.44 15.12
CA ARG A 224 -12.45 11.48 16.52
C ARG A 224 -10.95 11.31 16.69
N TYR A 225 -10.24 10.89 15.63
CA TYR A 225 -8.81 10.63 15.69
C TYR A 225 -8.00 11.91 15.54
N THR A 226 -7.04 12.10 16.42
CA THR A 226 -6.16 13.27 16.40
C THR A 226 -4.98 13.06 15.44
N THR A 227 -4.44 14.15 14.91
CA THR A 227 -3.20 14.13 14.10
C THR A 227 -2.03 13.48 14.85
N ARG A 228 -1.99 13.58 16.18
CA ARG A 228 -0.96 12.95 17.02
C ARG A 228 -1.07 11.42 16.99
N GLU A 229 -2.27 10.88 17.17
CA GLU A 229 -2.50 9.43 17.10
C GLU A 229 -2.20 8.88 15.71
N ILE A 230 -2.62 9.62 14.67
CA ILE A 230 -2.35 9.27 13.29
C ILE A 230 -0.85 9.32 12.98
N GLY A 231 -0.14 10.32 13.50
CA GLY A 231 1.32 10.43 13.35
C GLY A 231 2.06 9.27 14.00
N TYR A 232 1.66 8.87 15.20
CA TYR A 232 2.19 7.66 15.86
C TYR A 232 1.92 6.40 15.04
N PHE A 233 0.67 6.21 14.62
CA PHE A 233 0.30 5.09 13.73
C PHE A 233 1.18 5.06 12.48
N MET A 234 1.35 6.19 11.80
CA MET A 234 2.15 6.29 10.58
C MET A 234 3.60 5.87 10.82
N GLN A 235 4.24 6.38 11.88
CA GLN A 235 5.62 6.06 12.21
C GLN A 235 5.82 4.57 12.47
N VAL A 236 4.97 3.98 13.32
CA VAL A 236 5.07 2.55 13.67
C VAL A 236 4.71 1.65 12.49
N ALA A 237 3.67 2.00 11.73
CA ALA A 237 3.26 1.26 10.53
C ALA A 237 4.38 1.25 9.47
N VAL A 238 4.96 2.41 9.15
CA VAL A 238 6.05 2.50 8.16
C VAL A 238 7.30 1.75 8.63
N ALA A 239 7.66 1.87 9.91
CA ALA A 239 8.78 1.10 10.47
C ALA A 239 8.54 -0.41 10.34
N GLY A 240 7.33 -0.87 10.67
CA GLY A 240 6.94 -2.27 10.54
C GLY A 240 6.95 -2.77 9.08
N LEU A 241 6.42 -1.99 8.14
CA LEU A 241 6.45 -2.34 6.71
C LEU A 241 7.88 -2.50 6.18
N ARG A 242 8.81 -1.68 6.66
CA ARG A 242 10.22 -1.70 6.21
C ARG A 242 11.04 -2.88 6.73
N VAL A 243 10.63 -3.48 7.82
CA VAL A 243 11.30 -4.66 8.37
C VAL A 243 10.66 -5.98 7.94
N MET A 244 9.49 -5.94 7.27
CA MET A 244 8.87 -7.11 6.65
C MET A 244 9.53 -7.40 5.29
N PRO A 245 10.31 -8.49 5.13
CA PRO A 245 11.10 -8.73 3.92
C PRO A 245 10.23 -9.02 2.68
N PHE A 246 8.98 -9.36 2.90
CA PHE A 246 8.00 -9.63 1.84
C PHE A 246 7.17 -8.41 1.42
N VAL A 247 7.33 -7.26 2.10
CA VAL A 247 6.70 -6.00 1.66
C VAL A 247 7.62 -5.31 0.67
N GLU A 248 7.14 -5.15 -0.56
CA GLU A 248 7.91 -4.46 -1.61
C GLU A 248 7.60 -2.98 -1.67
N ARG A 249 6.33 -2.59 -1.48
CA ARG A 249 5.87 -1.19 -1.63
C ARG A 249 4.74 -0.85 -0.66
N PHE A 250 4.66 0.44 -0.32
CA PHE A 250 3.54 0.99 0.42
C PHE A 250 3.25 2.43 -0.02
N ALA A 251 1.98 2.86 0.05
CA ALA A 251 1.55 4.20 -0.32
C ALA A 251 0.46 4.71 0.62
N TRP A 252 0.69 5.88 1.23
CA TRP A 252 -0.34 6.57 1.99
C TRP A 252 -1.36 7.17 1.04
N LYS A 253 -2.64 7.01 1.37
CA LYS A 253 -3.76 7.66 0.67
C LYS A 253 -4.17 8.91 1.42
N SER A 254 -4.04 10.06 0.77
CA SER A 254 -4.50 11.33 1.28
C SER A 254 -5.88 11.69 0.73
N ARG A 255 -6.69 12.34 1.55
CA ARG A 255 -7.89 13.08 1.13
C ARG A 255 -7.75 14.54 1.51
N GLU A 256 -8.74 15.36 1.13
CA GLU A 256 -8.78 16.77 1.50
C GLU A 256 -8.88 16.95 3.02
N PRO A 257 -8.30 18.02 3.59
CA PRO A 257 -8.36 18.29 5.03
C PRO A 257 -9.77 18.42 5.60
N GLY A 258 -10.75 18.78 4.77
CA GLY A 258 -12.16 18.88 5.13
C GLY A 258 -12.95 17.57 5.06
N ASP A 259 -12.34 16.45 4.64
CA ASP A 259 -13.02 15.16 4.62
C ASP A 259 -13.40 14.74 6.04
N PRO A 260 -14.69 14.45 6.31
CA PRO A 260 -15.13 14.12 7.68
C PRO A 260 -14.40 12.92 8.28
N ALA A 261 -14.17 11.87 7.49
CA ALA A 261 -13.61 10.61 7.96
C ALA A 261 -12.07 10.61 7.98
N MET A 262 -11.44 11.28 7.02
CA MET A 262 -10.00 11.19 6.77
C MET A 262 -9.27 12.53 6.79
N GLY A 263 -9.96 13.65 7.05
CA GLY A 263 -9.33 14.98 7.09
C GLY A 263 -8.08 15.05 7.98
N PRO A 264 -8.08 14.51 9.21
CA PRO A 264 -6.89 14.47 10.05
C PRO A 264 -5.74 13.61 9.47
N SER A 265 -6.00 12.74 8.50
CA SER A 265 -5.02 11.93 7.76
C SER A 265 -4.47 12.62 6.51
N ALA A 266 -4.91 13.84 6.21
CA ALA A 266 -4.49 14.60 5.03
C ALA A 266 -2.99 14.91 5.06
N LEU A 267 -2.31 14.65 3.93
CA LEU A 267 -0.89 15.01 3.76
C LEU A 267 -0.71 16.44 3.26
N TYR A 268 -1.75 17.02 2.63
CA TYR A 268 -1.70 18.35 2.04
C TYR A 268 -2.79 19.24 2.63
N GLN A 269 -2.46 20.51 2.76
CA GLN A 269 -3.42 21.58 3.03
C GLN A 269 -4.17 21.92 1.73
N THR A 270 -5.26 22.69 1.84
CA THR A 270 -6.04 23.15 0.68
C THR A 270 -5.22 23.98 -0.31
N ASN A 271 -4.16 24.65 0.16
CA ASN A 271 -3.23 25.40 -0.68
C ASN A 271 -2.12 24.52 -1.31
N GLY A 272 -2.19 23.20 -1.14
CA GLY A 272 -1.24 22.23 -1.70
C GLY A 272 0.07 22.06 -0.92
N GLN A 273 0.28 22.79 0.18
CA GLN A 273 1.44 22.63 1.05
C GLN A 273 1.29 21.38 1.95
N LEU A 274 2.42 20.82 2.39
CA LEU A 274 2.40 19.70 3.31
C LEU A 274 1.81 20.10 4.68
N THR A 275 0.92 19.26 5.21
CA THR A 275 0.52 19.30 6.61
C THR A 275 1.67 18.87 7.52
N SER A 276 1.50 18.91 8.84
CA SER A 276 2.44 18.28 9.78
C SER A 276 2.60 16.78 9.51
N LEU A 277 1.50 16.08 9.19
CA LEU A 277 1.51 14.67 8.84
C LEU A 277 2.18 14.42 7.49
N GLY A 278 1.98 15.31 6.51
CA GLY A 278 2.68 15.27 5.22
C GLY A 278 4.19 15.42 5.38
N ARG A 279 4.65 16.34 6.22
CA ARG A 279 6.08 16.50 6.55
C ARG A 279 6.63 15.27 7.27
N LEU A 280 5.86 14.68 8.19
CA LEU A 280 6.23 13.43 8.83
C LEU A 280 6.38 12.31 7.79
N TYR A 281 5.40 12.11 6.91
CA TYR A 281 5.48 11.09 5.86
C TYR A 281 6.68 11.30 4.93
N ALA A 282 6.97 12.56 4.59
CA ALA A 282 8.12 12.91 3.76
C ALA A 282 9.47 12.53 4.42
N SER A 283 9.57 12.66 5.76
CA SER A 283 10.78 12.34 6.52
C SER A 283 10.98 10.85 6.77
N LEU A 284 9.92 10.07 6.69
CA LEU A 284 9.96 8.62 6.76
C LEU A 284 10.34 8.04 5.39
#